data_5461b6f9860e60fbeb95da1b6e77c616
#
_entry.id   5461b6f9860e60fbeb95da1b6e77c616
#
_cell.length_a   1.000
_cell.length_b   1.000
_cell.length_c   1.000
_cell.angle_alpha   90.00
_cell.angle_beta   90.00
_cell.angle_gamma   90.00
#
_symmetry.space_group_name_H-M   'P 1'
#
loop_
_entity.id
_entity.type
_entity.pdbx_description
1 polymer ?
#
loop_
_entity_poly.entity_id
_entity_poly.type
_entity_poly.pdbx_seq_one_letter_code
_entity_poly.pdbx_strand_id
1 'polypeptide(L)'
;MKRKNFAAWVLLLLLTFSLAGCGSMEEDAETTSYQQITAEEAKSMMDEQPDAVILDVREQDEYDAGHIPGAVLLPVGTINEETAASVIPEKDTVVLVYCRSGNRSKTASQALADLGYTQIYEFGGIKDWPYEVER
;
A
#
# COMPACT_ATOMS: atom_id res chain seq x y z
N MET A 1 -62.37 37.99 -33.06
CA MET A 1 -61.20 37.97 -32.21
C MET A 1 -60.83 36.63 -31.87
N LYS A 2 -59.74 36.21 -32.34
CA LYS A 2 -59.31 34.83 -32.12
C LYS A 2 -58.27 34.81 -31.08
N ARG A 3 -58.63 34.20 -30.01
CA ARG A 3 -57.64 33.94 -28.97
C ARG A 3 -56.96 32.62 -29.26
N LYS A 4 -55.77 32.70 -29.59
CA LYS A 4 -55.00 31.49 -29.80
C LYS A 4 -54.41 31.08 -28.46
N ASN A 5 -54.82 29.96 -28.08
CA ASN A 5 -54.32 29.37 -26.85
C ASN A 5 -52.94 28.79 -27.12
N PHE A 6 -51.98 29.52 -26.71
CA PHE A 6 -50.61 29.03 -26.72
C PHE A 6 -50.25 28.58 -25.31
N ALA A 7 -50.91 27.60 -24.90
CA ALA A 7 -50.60 27.09 -23.59
C ALA A 7 -50.58 25.58 -23.53
N ALA A 8 -50.01 24.99 -24.48
CA ALA A 8 -49.99 23.53 -24.46
C ALA A 8 -48.73 22.88 -24.94
N TRP A 9 -47.67 23.62 -25.00
CA TRP A 9 -46.47 22.99 -25.54
C TRP A 9 -45.21 23.13 -24.68
N VAL A 10 -45.40 23.40 -23.41
CA VAL A 10 -44.24 23.54 -22.55
C VAL A 10 -44.16 22.43 -21.51
N LEU A 11 -44.91 21.39 -21.73
CA LEU A 11 -44.94 20.39 -20.67
C LEU A 11 -44.53 19.03 -21.15
N LEU A 12 -43.56 18.99 -21.99
CA LEU A 12 -43.09 17.66 -22.41
C LEU A 12 -41.60 17.63 -22.63
N LEU A 13 -40.89 18.25 -21.75
CA LEU A 13 -39.45 18.15 -21.88
C LEU A 13 -38.79 18.05 -20.51
N LEU A 14 -39.47 17.37 -19.64
CA LEU A 14 -38.90 17.18 -18.34
C LEU A 14 -38.90 15.76 -17.90
N LEU A 15 -38.64 14.91 -18.83
CA LEU A 15 -38.58 13.59 -18.31
C LEU A 15 -37.71 12.72 -19.07
N THR A 16 -36.48 12.97 -19.10
CA THR A 16 -35.58 11.88 -19.34
C THR A 16 -34.25 12.26 -18.85
N PHE A 17 -34.21 12.62 -17.62
CA PHE A 17 -32.92 12.47 -17.06
C PHE A 17 -33.04 11.37 -16.06
N SER A 18 -33.27 10.26 -16.59
CA SER A 18 -32.99 9.17 -15.78
C SER A 18 -31.54 9.02 -15.73
N LEU A 19 -31.04 9.47 -14.79
CA LEU A 19 -29.84 9.20 -14.43
C LEU A 19 -29.64 7.88 -14.16
N ALA A 20 -29.09 7.30 -14.91
CA ALA A 20 -28.47 6.11 -14.57
C ALA A 20 -27.28 6.49 -13.85
N GLY A 21 -27.47 6.75 -12.80
CA GLY A 21 -26.33 6.95 -12.04
C GLY A 21 -25.79 5.69 -11.65
N CYS A 22 -25.12 5.17 -12.28
CA CYS A 22 -24.49 4.14 -11.84
C CYS A 22 -23.40 4.37 -11.21
N GLY A 23 -23.39 4.53 -10.45
CA GLY A 23 -22.39 4.56 -9.81
C GLY A 23 -21.77 3.45 -9.40
N SER A 24 -21.39 2.91 -9.77
CA SER A 24 -20.79 1.84 -9.44
C SER A 24 -19.62 2.00 -8.91
N MET A 25 -19.40 2.43 -8.26
CA MET A 25 -18.36 2.47 -7.79
C MET A 25 -17.98 1.77 -6.94
N GLU A 26 -17.80 1.14 -7.00
CA GLU A 26 -17.32 0.38 -6.37
C GLU A 26 -16.20 0.46 -5.89
N GLU A 27 -15.91 0.91 -5.55
CA GLU A 27 -15.07 0.86 -4.98
C GLU A 27 -14.66 0.30 -4.17
N ASP A 28 -14.45 0.06 -4.05
CA ASP A 28 -13.91 -0.57 -3.68
C ASP A 28 -13.24 -0.63 -2.74
N ALA A 29 -13.47 -0.76 -2.39
CA ALA A 29 -13.07 -1.29 -1.40
C ALA A 29 -11.73 -1.20 -1.20
N GLU A 30 -11.27 -0.53 -0.53
CA GLU A 30 -10.09 -0.54 -0.33
C GLU A 30 -9.66 -1.68 0.18
N THR A 31 -9.29 -2.52 -0.50
CA THR A 31 -8.54 -3.53 -0.04
C THR A 31 -7.32 -2.89 0.34
N THR A 32 -7.05 -2.79 1.51
CA THR A 32 -5.79 -2.40 1.95
C THR A 32 -4.84 -3.35 1.35
N SER A 33 -3.92 -2.89 0.67
CA SER A 33 -2.93 -3.70 0.01
C SER A 33 -1.58 -2.99 0.05
N TYR A 34 -0.59 -3.66 -0.39
CA TYR A 34 0.75 -3.10 -0.50
C TYR A 34 1.13 -2.95 -1.97
N GLN A 35 2.19 -2.21 -2.24
CA GLN A 35 2.71 -2.05 -3.59
C GLN A 35 4.00 -2.83 -3.75
N GLN A 36 4.21 -3.40 -4.92
CA GLN A 36 5.47 -4.06 -5.24
C GLN A 36 6.32 -3.10 -6.05
N ILE A 37 7.57 -2.94 -5.65
CA ILE A 37 8.52 -2.06 -6.31
C ILE A 37 9.83 -2.80 -6.56
N THR A 38 10.70 -2.24 -7.34
CA THR A 38 12.01 -2.81 -7.63
C THR A 38 13.01 -2.45 -6.52
N ALA A 39 14.13 -3.15 -6.47
CA ALA A 39 15.22 -2.82 -5.56
C ALA A 39 15.74 -1.40 -5.80
N GLU A 40 15.79 -0.97 -7.06
CA GLU A 40 16.24 0.35 -7.43
C GLU A 40 15.27 1.43 -6.91
N GLU A 41 13.97 1.22 -7.07
CA GLU A 41 12.97 2.13 -6.54
C GLU A 41 13.02 2.19 -5.02
N ALA A 42 13.20 1.04 -4.38
CA ALA A 42 13.35 0.99 -2.92
C ALA A 42 14.57 1.77 -2.46
N LYS A 43 15.71 1.62 -3.16
CA LYS A 43 16.93 2.36 -2.83
C LYS A 43 16.71 3.86 -2.96
N SER A 44 16.03 4.31 -4.02
CA SER A 44 15.70 5.72 -4.20
C SER A 44 14.82 6.24 -3.06
N MET A 45 13.83 5.47 -2.67
CA MET A 45 12.95 5.86 -1.55
C MET A 45 13.73 5.95 -0.24
N MET A 46 14.64 5.03 0.01
CA MET A 46 15.50 5.07 1.21
C MET A 46 16.35 6.34 1.24
N ASP A 47 16.89 6.74 0.11
CA ASP A 47 17.74 7.91 0.01
C ASP A 47 16.96 9.23 0.14
N GLU A 48 15.73 9.23 -0.36
CA GLU A 48 14.89 10.43 -0.35
C GLU A 48 14.05 10.58 0.90
N GLN A 49 13.79 9.50 1.61
CA GLN A 49 12.89 9.49 2.75
C GLN A 49 13.56 8.86 3.97
N PRO A 50 14.37 9.64 4.68
CA PRO A 50 15.11 9.10 5.84
C PRO A 50 14.22 8.60 6.97
N ASP A 51 12.96 8.99 6.98
CA ASP A 51 12.02 8.52 8.00
C ASP A 51 11.33 7.21 7.62
N ALA A 52 11.57 6.70 6.43
CA ALA A 52 11.00 5.42 6.02
C ALA A 52 11.61 4.30 6.86
N VAL A 53 10.79 3.31 7.19
CA VAL A 53 11.24 2.13 7.93
C VAL A 53 11.59 1.04 6.93
N ILE A 54 12.81 0.54 6.98
CA ILE A 54 13.25 -0.60 6.18
C ILE A 54 13.02 -1.83 7.05
N LEU A 55 12.15 -2.71 6.62
CA LEU A 55 11.72 -3.84 7.45
C LEU A 55 12.22 -5.16 6.89
N ASP A 56 13.07 -5.83 7.68
CA ASP A 56 13.56 -7.17 7.36
C ASP A 56 12.64 -8.17 8.07
N VAL A 57 11.94 -8.99 7.31
CA VAL A 57 10.98 -9.94 7.87
C VAL A 57 11.49 -11.38 7.89
N ARG A 58 12.82 -11.53 7.79
CA ARG A 58 13.49 -12.83 7.92
C ARG A 58 13.65 -13.21 9.39
N GLU A 59 14.42 -14.25 9.65
CA GLU A 59 14.71 -14.68 11.01
C GLU A 59 15.97 -13.99 11.55
N GLN A 60 16.16 -14.05 12.86
CA GLN A 60 17.27 -13.37 13.53
C GLN A 60 18.64 -13.80 12.99
N ASP A 61 18.84 -15.09 12.76
CA ASP A 61 20.12 -15.60 12.26
C ASP A 61 20.43 -15.09 10.85
N GLU A 62 19.42 -14.94 10.02
CA GLU A 62 19.57 -14.38 8.67
C GLU A 62 19.93 -12.89 8.75
N TYR A 63 19.27 -12.16 9.62
CA TYR A 63 19.54 -10.74 9.85
C TYR A 63 20.98 -10.55 10.35
N ASP A 64 21.41 -11.35 11.31
CA ASP A 64 22.76 -11.26 11.87
C ASP A 64 23.84 -11.60 10.84
N ALA A 65 23.53 -12.47 9.90
CA ALA A 65 24.47 -12.83 8.84
C ALA A 65 24.66 -11.72 7.80
N GLY A 66 23.73 -10.79 7.73
CA GLY A 66 23.79 -9.64 6.83
C GLY A 66 22.42 -9.09 6.54
N HIS A 67 22.28 -7.78 6.57
CA HIS A 67 21.01 -7.09 6.31
C HIS A 67 21.25 -5.76 5.60
N ILE A 68 20.22 -5.22 5.02
CA ILE A 68 20.29 -3.91 4.35
C ILE A 68 20.55 -2.85 5.41
N PRO A 69 21.51 -1.92 5.18
CA PRO A 69 21.82 -0.89 6.17
C PRO A 69 20.59 -0.13 6.65
N GLY A 70 20.44 -0.02 7.96
CA GLY A 70 19.30 0.67 8.57
C GLY A 70 18.06 -0.18 8.73
N ALA A 71 18.05 -1.42 8.27
CA ALA A 71 16.88 -2.28 8.41
C ALA A 71 16.64 -2.68 9.87
N VAL A 72 15.36 -2.73 10.24
CA VAL A 72 14.95 -3.27 11.52
C VAL A 72 14.31 -4.62 11.30
N LEU A 73 14.51 -5.52 12.25
CA LEU A 73 14.02 -6.89 12.13
C LEU A 73 12.62 -7.05 12.74
N LEU A 74 11.71 -7.64 11.97
CA LEU A 74 10.42 -8.09 12.48
C LEU A 74 10.04 -9.35 11.72
N PRO A 75 10.38 -10.54 12.24
CA PRO A 75 10.11 -11.78 11.54
C PRO A 75 8.64 -11.96 11.18
N VAL A 76 8.39 -12.44 9.97
CA VAL A 76 7.02 -12.54 9.43
C VAL A 76 6.06 -13.27 10.36
N GLY A 77 6.52 -14.31 11.04
CA GLY A 77 5.68 -15.10 11.95
C GLY A 77 5.32 -14.38 13.24
N THR A 78 5.91 -13.23 13.52
CA THR A 78 5.67 -12.50 14.75
C THR A 78 4.87 -11.21 14.55
N ILE A 79 4.42 -10.94 13.32
CA ILE A 79 3.70 -9.70 13.03
C ILE A 79 2.31 -9.71 13.63
N ASN A 80 2.06 -8.75 14.51
CA ASN A 80 0.74 -8.48 15.07
C ASN A 80 0.67 -6.98 15.43
N GLU A 81 -0.43 -6.53 15.96
CA GLU A 81 -0.64 -5.12 16.27
C GLU A 81 0.46 -4.57 17.20
N GLU A 82 0.81 -5.32 18.23
CA GLU A 82 1.79 -4.86 19.21
C GLU A 82 3.21 -4.84 18.65
N THR A 83 3.62 -5.92 17.99
CA THR A 83 4.99 -6.02 17.46
C THR A 83 5.21 -5.05 16.30
N ALA A 84 4.22 -4.88 15.45
CA ALA A 84 4.31 -3.91 14.36
C ALA A 84 4.42 -2.49 14.92
N ALA A 85 3.59 -2.13 15.90
CA ALA A 85 3.62 -0.80 16.50
C ALA A 85 4.95 -0.51 17.20
N SER A 86 5.63 -1.54 17.69
CA SER A 86 6.91 -1.35 18.37
C SER A 86 8.03 -0.88 17.43
N VAL A 87 7.94 -1.23 16.15
CA VAL A 87 8.94 -0.83 15.15
C VAL A 87 8.40 0.19 14.16
N ILE A 88 7.09 0.26 13.98
CA ILE A 88 6.41 1.23 13.10
C ILE A 88 5.25 1.85 13.88
N PRO A 89 5.52 2.85 14.72
CA PRO A 89 4.47 3.43 15.58
C PRO A 89 3.32 4.09 14.82
N GLU A 90 3.61 4.69 13.66
CA GLU A 90 2.61 5.44 12.92
C GLU A 90 2.12 4.66 11.71
N LYS A 91 0.82 4.60 11.51
CA LYS A 91 0.22 3.82 10.43
C LYS A 91 0.47 4.39 9.02
N ASP A 92 0.83 5.65 8.93
CA ASP A 92 1.12 6.30 7.66
C ASP A 92 2.61 6.37 7.33
N THR A 93 3.45 5.73 8.12
CA THR A 93 4.89 5.65 7.85
C THR A 93 5.13 4.86 6.57
N VAL A 94 6.06 5.32 5.76
CA VAL A 94 6.51 4.56 4.59
C VAL A 94 7.31 3.36 5.08
N VAL A 95 6.88 2.16 4.72
CA VAL A 95 7.50 0.91 5.12
C VAL A 95 8.00 0.17 3.90
N LEU A 96 9.30 -0.12 3.87
CA LEU A 96 9.94 -0.83 2.77
C LEU A 96 10.26 -2.23 3.26
N VAL A 97 9.61 -3.24 2.71
CA VAL A 97 9.62 -4.61 3.24
C VAL A 97 10.39 -5.55 2.32
N TYR A 98 11.28 -6.33 2.90
CA TYR A 98 12.00 -7.34 2.15
C TYR A 98 12.21 -8.62 2.98
N CYS A 99 12.52 -9.70 2.30
CA CYS A 99 12.96 -10.94 2.95
C CYS A 99 14.18 -11.51 2.19
N ARG A 100 14.29 -12.81 2.05
CA ARG A 100 15.39 -13.39 1.29
C ARG A 100 15.11 -13.41 -0.21
N SER A 101 13.94 -13.90 -0.61
CA SER A 101 13.58 -14.12 -2.01
C SER A 101 12.24 -13.51 -2.43
N GLY A 102 11.52 -12.86 -1.52
CA GLY A 102 10.26 -12.19 -1.83
C GLY A 102 8.99 -12.88 -1.37
N ASN A 103 9.05 -14.12 -0.90
CA ASN A 103 7.82 -14.82 -0.49
C ASN A 103 7.31 -14.36 0.88
N ARG A 104 8.18 -14.37 1.87
CA ARG A 104 7.82 -13.91 3.23
C ARG A 104 7.48 -12.43 3.26
N SER A 105 8.15 -11.62 2.45
CA SER A 105 7.91 -10.19 2.40
C SER A 105 6.52 -9.86 1.86
N LYS A 106 6.00 -10.62 0.92
CA LYS A 106 4.63 -10.46 0.43
C LYS A 106 3.62 -10.78 1.52
N THR A 107 3.83 -11.88 2.24
CA THR A 107 2.97 -12.27 3.36
C THR A 107 3.01 -11.20 4.46
N ALA A 108 4.20 -10.73 4.80
CA ALA A 108 4.38 -9.69 5.81
C ALA A 108 3.71 -8.39 5.40
N SER A 109 3.87 -8.00 4.14
CA SER A 109 3.27 -6.77 3.62
C SER A 109 1.74 -6.81 3.69
N GLN A 110 1.15 -7.95 3.36
CA GLN A 110 -0.29 -8.12 3.48
C GLN A 110 -0.74 -8.06 4.95
N ALA A 111 0.02 -8.69 5.84
CA ALA A 111 -0.30 -8.65 7.27
C ALA A 111 -0.26 -7.22 7.81
N LEU A 112 0.72 -6.41 7.39
CA LEU A 112 0.80 -5.00 7.78
C LEU A 112 -0.36 -4.19 7.19
N ALA A 113 -0.73 -4.45 5.95
CA ALA A 113 -1.87 -3.78 5.34
C ALA A 113 -3.16 -4.10 6.12
N ASP A 114 -3.34 -5.35 6.52
CA ASP A 114 -4.49 -5.78 7.30
C ASP A 114 -4.53 -5.11 8.68
N LEU A 115 -3.38 -4.74 9.22
CA LEU A 115 -3.28 -3.99 10.48
C LEU A 115 -3.53 -2.49 10.30
N GLY A 116 -3.72 -2.01 9.08
CA GLY A 116 -4.03 -0.61 8.82
C GLY A 116 -2.87 0.27 8.39
N TYR A 117 -1.68 -0.31 8.15
CA TYR A 117 -0.57 0.46 7.59
C TYR A 117 -0.88 0.79 6.13
N THR A 118 -0.69 2.04 5.74
CA THR A 118 -1.19 2.55 4.47
C THR A 118 -0.14 2.77 3.39
N GLN A 119 1.14 2.77 3.75
CA GLN A 119 2.21 3.03 2.79
C GLN A 119 3.26 1.93 2.84
N ILE A 120 2.92 0.79 2.30
CA ILE A 120 3.74 -0.42 2.34
C ILE A 120 4.27 -0.72 0.95
N TYR A 121 5.58 -0.85 0.83
CA TYR A 121 6.26 -1.14 -0.43
C TYR A 121 7.12 -2.39 -0.26
N GLU A 122 6.79 -3.45 -0.97
CA GLU A 122 7.50 -4.72 -0.94
C GLU A 122 8.48 -4.76 -2.11
N PHE A 123 9.76 -5.04 -1.84
CA PHE A 123 10.75 -4.99 -2.90
C PHE A 123 11.55 -6.29 -3.08
N GLY A 124 11.01 -7.41 -2.69
CA GLY A 124 11.59 -8.71 -3.00
C GLY A 124 12.55 -9.22 -1.94
N GLY A 125 13.73 -9.59 -2.35
CA GLY A 125 14.65 -10.25 -1.47
C GLY A 125 16.08 -9.74 -1.52
N ILE A 126 16.79 -9.92 -0.40
CA ILE A 126 18.16 -9.50 -0.26
C ILE A 126 19.09 -10.23 -1.25
N LYS A 127 18.70 -11.43 -1.69
CA LYS A 127 19.52 -12.17 -2.65
C LYS A 127 19.66 -11.45 -3.99
N ASP A 128 18.69 -10.57 -4.31
CA ASP A 128 18.72 -9.80 -5.55
C ASP A 128 19.04 -8.32 -5.30
N TRP A 129 19.43 -7.99 -4.08
CA TRP A 129 19.77 -6.62 -3.69
C TRP A 129 21.18 -6.27 -4.17
N PRO A 130 21.34 -5.32 -5.09
CA PRO A 130 22.64 -5.02 -5.69
C PRO A 130 23.48 -4.00 -4.94
N TYR A 131 23.04 -3.57 -3.79
CA TYR A 131 23.69 -2.51 -3.03
C TYR A 131 24.32 -3.06 -1.74
N GLU A 132 24.74 -2.15 -0.85
CA GLU A 132 25.45 -2.54 0.35
C GLU A 132 24.61 -3.38 1.31
N VAL A 133 25.30 -4.24 2.02
CA VAL A 133 24.76 -5.06 3.09
C VAL A 133 25.70 -4.94 4.28
N GLU A 134 25.17 -4.75 5.45
CA GLU A 134 26.00 -4.71 6.65
C GLU A 134 25.82 -5.96 7.50
N ARG A 135 26.80 -6.26 8.36
CA ARG A 135 26.82 -7.45 9.22
C ARG A 135 27.11 -7.09 10.64
#